data_469718edb06761683b547f869cba1e32
#
_entry.id   469718edb06761683b547f869cba1e32
#
_cell.length_a   1.000
_cell.length_b   1.000
_cell.length_c   1.000
_cell.angle_alpha   90.00
_cell.angle_beta   90.00
_cell.angle_gamma   90.00
#
_symmetry.space_group_name_H-M   'P 1'
#
loop_
_entity.id
_entity.type
_entity.pdbx_description
1 polymer ?
#
loop_
_entity_poly.entity_id
_entity_poly.type
_entity_poly.pdbx_seq_one_letter_code
_entity_poly.pdbx_strand_id
1 'polypeptide(L)'
;GVRNEAFMNLFDILGPVMVGPSSSHTAGAVRIGYISEKLLQDHVRKAEILLHGSFATTGIGHGTDKALIAGLLGMHPDDIRIPASFDLAKKVGMEFTFSTVTLKDAHPNTAVLRLSGEHGRKIEVQAASIGGGRILIAKLDGIEVNFTAEKPTLIVHNVDQPGHVAQVTSMLAERNVNIATLQLYRDKRGGYAVMVIETDQEVPQDSVEWLEQLNGIIKVTYINVED
;
A
#
# COMPACT_ATOMS: atom_id res chain seq x y z
N GLY A 1 39.80 -3.25 29.80
CA GLY A 1 38.87 -4.35 29.58
C GLY A 1 37.41 -3.91 29.40
N VAL A 2 37.04 -2.67 29.81
CA VAL A 2 35.63 -2.21 29.79
C VAL A 2 35.21 -1.64 28.42
N ARG A 3 36.13 -1.32 27.52
CA ARG A 3 35.85 -0.75 26.22
C ARG A 3 35.42 -1.74 25.13
N ASN A 4 35.73 -3.02 25.29
CA ASN A 4 35.42 -4.03 24.28
C ASN A 4 33.99 -4.59 24.42
N GLU A 5 33.45 -4.67 25.63
CA GLU A 5 32.11 -5.22 25.84
C GLU A 5 30.99 -4.26 25.37
N ALA A 6 31.19 -2.95 25.55
CA ALA A 6 30.23 -1.97 25.07
C ALA A 6 30.18 -1.86 23.55
N PHE A 7 31.31 -2.14 22.88
CA PHE A 7 31.38 -2.10 21.41
C PHE A 7 30.79 -3.36 20.76
N MET A 8 30.94 -4.52 21.41
CA MET A 8 30.30 -5.77 20.96
C MET A 8 28.79 -5.72 21.10
N ASN A 9 28.27 -5.14 22.18
CA ASN A 9 26.84 -4.97 22.36
C ASN A 9 26.18 -4.07 21.31
N LEU A 10 26.90 -3.07 20.80
CA LEU A 10 26.38 -2.20 19.74
C LEU A 10 26.27 -2.96 18.40
N PHE A 11 27.24 -3.82 18.09
CA PHE A 11 27.21 -4.66 16.90
C PHE A 11 26.16 -5.78 16.99
N ASP A 12 25.99 -6.35 18.19
CA ASP A 12 24.96 -7.37 18.44
C ASP A 12 23.54 -6.77 18.33
N ILE A 13 23.37 -5.48 18.64
CA ILE A 13 22.09 -4.77 18.49
C ILE A 13 21.84 -4.38 17.03
N LEU A 14 22.87 -4.03 16.27
CA LEU A 14 22.76 -3.59 14.88
C LEU A 14 22.85 -4.75 13.88
N GLY A 15 23.53 -5.83 14.21
CA GLY A 15 23.76 -6.98 13.32
C GLY A 15 22.48 -7.69 12.86
N PRO A 16 21.55 -8.05 13.76
CA PRO A 16 20.31 -8.74 13.36
C PRO A 16 19.32 -7.87 12.60
N VAL A 17 19.40 -6.54 12.75
CA VAL A 17 18.49 -5.58 12.13
C VAL A 17 18.86 -5.28 10.67
N MET A 18 20.10 -5.54 10.29
CA MET A 18 20.65 -5.16 8.99
C MET A 18 20.78 -6.30 7.98
N VAL A 19 20.46 -7.55 8.34
CA VAL A 19 20.70 -8.72 7.50
C VAL A 19 19.42 -9.37 7.00
N GLY A 20 19.21 -9.25 5.75
CA GLY A 20 18.63 -10.02 4.69
C GLY A 20 17.19 -10.57 4.81
N PRO A 21 16.82 -11.59 5.59
CA PRO A 21 15.48 -12.17 5.51
C PRO A 21 14.37 -11.23 5.99
N SER A 22 14.73 -10.18 6.73
CA SER A 22 13.77 -9.20 7.25
C SER A 22 13.27 -8.20 6.23
N SER A 23 13.96 -7.96 5.10
CA SER A 23 13.57 -6.91 4.16
C SER A 23 12.25 -7.21 3.45
N SER A 24 12.01 -8.46 3.00
CA SER A 24 10.73 -8.84 2.38
C SER A 24 9.61 -8.97 3.40
N HIS A 25 9.90 -9.57 4.57
CA HIS A 25 8.89 -9.86 5.60
C HIS A 25 8.70 -8.70 6.59
N THR A 26 9.55 -7.68 6.57
CA THR A 26 9.45 -6.51 7.43
C THR A 26 9.29 -5.23 6.62
N ALA A 27 10.32 -4.80 5.89
CA ALA A 27 10.26 -3.54 5.15
C ALA A 27 9.16 -3.55 4.07
N GLY A 28 9.06 -4.64 3.30
CA GLY A 28 7.99 -4.80 2.31
C GLY A 28 6.60 -4.87 2.94
N ALA A 29 6.46 -5.57 4.06
CA ALA A 29 5.18 -5.67 4.77
C ALA A 29 4.74 -4.32 5.36
N VAL A 30 5.66 -3.53 5.96
CA VAL A 30 5.35 -2.17 6.43
C VAL A 30 4.87 -1.32 5.26
N ARG A 31 5.55 -1.38 4.13
CA ARG A 31 5.16 -0.60 2.95
C ARG A 31 3.81 -1.03 2.39
N ILE A 32 3.48 -2.32 2.39
CA ILE A 32 2.14 -2.79 2.01
C ILE A 32 1.07 -2.14 2.89
N GLY A 33 1.26 -2.15 4.20
CA GLY A 33 0.34 -1.50 5.13
C GLY A 33 0.25 0.00 4.90
N TYR A 34 1.38 0.66 4.74
CA TYR A 34 1.47 2.10 4.51
C TYR A 34 0.73 2.54 3.24
N ILE A 35 0.99 1.89 2.11
CA ILE A 35 0.33 2.19 0.84
C ILE A 35 -1.16 1.84 0.89
N SER A 36 -1.54 0.75 1.54
CA SER A 36 -2.94 0.37 1.69
C SER A 36 -3.74 1.40 2.50
N GLU A 37 -3.16 1.97 3.54
CA GLU A 37 -3.78 3.06 4.31
C GLU A 37 -3.96 4.31 3.43
N LYS A 38 -2.96 4.66 2.63
CA LYS A 38 -3.06 5.77 1.67
C LYS A 38 -4.17 5.52 0.63
N LEU A 39 -4.29 4.29 0.13
CA LEU A 39 -5.35 3.90 -0.80
C LEU A 39 -6.75 4.00 -0.19
N LEU A 40 -6.89 3.71 1.10
CA LEU A 40 -8.16 3.87 1.83
C LEU A 40 -8.56 5.34 1.95
N GLN A 41 -7.60 6.26 2.04
CA GLN A 41 -7.84 7.70 2.26
C GLN A 41 -8.62 8.01 3.54
N ASP A 42 -8.39 7.23 4.58
CA ASP A 42 -9.05 7.35 5.88
C ASP A 42 -8.18 6.68 6.94
N HIS A 43 -8.43 6.99 8.22
CA HIS A 43 -7.83 6.25 9.31
C HIS A 43 -8.46 4.86 9.40
N VAL A 44 -7.65 3.82 9.45
CA VAL A 44 -8.11 2.44 9.52
C VAL A 44 -8.74 2.17 10.88
N ARG A 45 -10.00 1.73 10.88
CA ARG A 45 -10.72 1.29 12.09
C ARG A 45 -10.74 -0.21 12.21
N LYS A 46 -10.83 -0.91 11.09
CA LYS A 46 -10.86 -2.36 11.03
C LYS A 46 -10.02 -2.87 9.87
N ALA A 47 -9.19 -3.85 10.15
CA ALA A 47 -8.36 -4.52 9.17
C ALA A 47 -8.54 -6.04 9.28
N GLU A 48 -9.01 -6.66 8.22
CA GLU A 48 -8.97 -8.11 8.04
C GLU A 48 -7.84 -8.43 7.10
N ILE A 49 -6.82 -9.15 7.58
CA ILE A 49 -5.60 -9.42 6.83
C ILE A 49 -5.48 -10.91 6.58
N LEU A 50 -5.39 -11.28 5.30
CA LEU A 50 -5.26 -12.65 4.83
C LEU A 50 -3.86 -12.82 4.26
N LEU A 51 -3.10 -13.76 4.80
CA LEU A 51 -1.72 -14.02 4.40
C LEU A 51 -1.64 -15.26 3.53
N HIS A 52 -0.90 -15.14 2.43
CA HIS A 52 -0.65 -16.21 1.46
C HIS A 52 0.81 -16.59 1.40
N GLY A 53 1.10 -17.86 1.08
CA GLY A 53 2.45 -18.33 0.79
C GLY A 53 3.39 -18.22 1.98
N SER A 54 4.55 -17.63 1.76
CA SER A 54 5.55 -17.43 2.81
C SER A 54 5.05 -16.49 3.92
N PHE A 55 4.22 -15.53 3.60
CA PHE A 55 3.57 -14.70 4.62
C PHE A 55 2.64 -15.51 5.52
N ALA A 56 1.96 -16.52 4.98
CA ALA A 56 1.11 -17.41 5.76
C ALA A 56 1.92 -18.33 6.67
N THR A 57 3.03 -18.90 6.16
CA THR A 57 3.81 -19.89 6.90
C THR A 57 4.73 -19.28 7.97
N THR A 58 5.20 -18.06 7.76
CA THR A 58 6.17 -17.39 8.63
C THR A 58 5.74 -16.03 9.15
N GLY A 59 4.59 -15.53 8.71
CA GLY A 59 4.17 -14.15 8.99
C GLY A 59 3.57 -13.94 10.37
N ILE A 60 2.72 -14.86 10.84
CA ILE A 60 2.02 -14.72 12.12
C ILE A 60 2.97 -15.09 13.27
N GLY A 61 3.19 -14.13 14.18
CA GLY A 61 4.08 -14.31 15.32
C GLY A 61 5.57 -14.12 15.01
N HIS A 62 5.95 -13.84 13.76
CA HIS A 62 7.34 -13.70 13.32
C HIS A 62 7.70 -12.29 12.81
N GLY A 63 6.85 -11.31 13.06
CA GLY A 63 7.12 -9.91 12.76
C GLY A 63 6.42 -9.36 11.52
N THR A 64 6.05 -10.16 10.54
CA THR A 64 5.30 -9.70 9.35
C THR A 64 3.95 -9.11 9.72
N ASP A 65 3.24 -9.75 10.64
CA ASP A 65 1.97 -9.26 11.15
C ASP A 65 2.09 -7.87 11.80
N LYS A 66 3.08 -7.69 12.67
CA LYS A 66 3.35 -6.39 13.30
C LYS A 66 3.79 -5.34 12.28
N ALA A 67 4.54 -5.74 11.27
CA ALA A 67 4.99 -4.86 10.21
C ALA A 67 3.80 -4.34 9.37
N LEU A 68 2.86 -5.20 9.02
CA LEU A 68 1.64 -4.81 8.29
C LEU A 68 0.81 -3.81 9.11
N ILE A 69 0.59 -4.08 10.38
CA ILE A 69 -0.15 -3.16 11.28
C ILE A 69 0.61 -1.84 11.44
N ALA A 70 1.92 -1.88 11.59
CA ALA A 70 2.73 -0.66 11.68
C ALA A 70 2.54 0.23 10.45
N GLY A 71 2.57 -0.36 9.26
CA GLY A 71 2.30 0.38 8.02
C GLY A 71 0.90 0.98 7.99
N LEU A 72 -0.12 0.24 8.42
CA LEU A 72 -1.49 0.73 8.52
C LEU A 72 -1.64 1.89 9.52
N LEU A 73 -0.74 2.01 10.48
CA LEU A 73 -0.65 3.13 11.41
C LEU A 73 0.14 4.32 10.85
N GLY A 74 0.67 4.22 9.63
CA GLY A 74 1.46 5.27 8.98
C GLY A 74 2.96 5.23 9.28
N MET A 75 3.46 4.14 9.84
CA MET A 75 4.89 3.99 10.10
C MET A 75 5.67 3.64 8.83
N HIS A 76 6.92 4.11 8.76
CA HIS A 76 7.89 3.71 7.74
C HIS A 76 8.72 2.50 8.20
N PRO A 77 9.44 1.81 7.28
CA PRO A 77 10.18 0.60 7.61
C PRO A 77 11.28 0.75 8.68
N ASP A 78 11.80 1.94 8.89
CA ASP A 78 12.82 2.26 9.89
C ASP A 78 12.25 2.68 11.25
N ASP A 79 10.94 2.64 11.43
CA ASP A 79 10.30 3.07 12.68
C ASP A 79 10.59 2.07 13.81
N ILE A 80 11.15 2.56 14.91
CA ILE A 80 11.48 1.74 16.08
C ILE A 80 10.27 1.19 16.82
N ARG A 81 9.07 1.75 16.56
CA ARG A 81 7.81 1.34 17.21
C ARG A 81 7.15 0.12 16.58
N ILE A 82 7.70 -0.41 15.47
CA ILE A 82 7.11 -1.55 14.75
C ILE A 82 6.79 -2.73 15.68
N PRO A 83 7.69 -3.15 16.60
CA PRO A 83 7.39 -4.26 17.52
C PRO A 83 6.21 -3.98 18.45
N ALA A 84 5.90 -2.72 18.72
CA ALA A 84 4.79 -2.29 19.59
C ALA A 84 3.51 -1.95 18.81
N SER A 85 3.46 -2.23 17.51
CA SER A 85 2.37 -1.79 16.64
C SER A 85 1.00 -2.34 17.04
N PHE A 86 0.92 -3.55 17.56
CA PHE A 86 -0.36 -4.12 18.04
C PHE A 86 -0.94 -3.33 19.22
N ASP A 87 -0.09 -2.97 20.18
CA ASP A 87 -0.53 -2.19 21.33
C ASP A 87 -0.93 -0.77 20.91
N LEU A 88 -0.17 -0.17 19.99
CA LEU A 88 -0.47 1.16 19.46
C LEU A 88 -1.76 1.15 18.63
N ALA A 89 -2.01 0.10 17.84
CA ALA A 89 -3.26 -0.07 17.10
C ALA A 89 -4.47 -0.13 18.04
N LYS A 90 -4.37 -0.92 19.10
CA LYS A 90 -5.43 -1.02 20.11
C LYS A 90 -5.70 0.32 20.79
N LYS A 91 -4.65 1.10 21.10
CA LYS A 91 -4.79 2.43 21.71
C LYS A 91 -5.57 3.42 20.83
N VAL A 92 -5.39 3.35 19.52
CA VAL A 92 -6.13 4.22 18.58
C VAL A 92 -7.47 3.62 18.14
N GLY A 93 -7.86 2.46 18.68
CA GLY A 93 -9.14 1.84 18.41
C GLY A 93 -9.20 1.06 17.09
N MET A 94 -8.07 0.65 16.55
CA MET A 94 -8.03 -0.21 15.36
C MET A 94 -8.26 -1.67 15.78
N GLU A 95 -9.30 -2.28 15.21
CA GLU A 95 -9.53 -3.72 15.30
C GLU A 95 -8.84 -4.42 14.13
N PHE A 96 -8.20 -5.55 14.38
CA PHE A 96 -7.53 -6.30 13.31
C PHE A 96 -7.56 -7.80 13.56
N THR A 97 -7.63 -8.56 12.48
CA THR A 97 -7.57 -10.01 12.48
C THR A 97 -6.61 -10.50 11.42
N PHE A 98 -5.96 -11.62 11.70
CA PHE A 98 -5.10 -12.32 10.76
C PHE A 98 -5.64 -13.71 10.49
N SER A 99 -5.63 -14.11 9.23
CA SER A 99 -5.92 -15.47 8.79
C SER A 99 -5.04 -15.83 7.60
N THR A 100 -5.12 -17.06 7.16
CA THR A 100 -4.36 -17.55 6.00
C THR A 100 -5.29 -17.82 4.83
N VAL A 101 -4.76 -17.70 3.64
CA VAL A 101 -5.47 -17.95 2.39
C VAL A 101 -4.51 -18.59 1.38
N THR A 102 -5.03 -19.39 0.48
CA THR A 102 -4.30 -19.88 -0.69
C THR A 102 -4.84 -19.18 -1.92
N LEU A 103 -3.99 -18.37 -2.56
CA LEU A 103 -4.33 -17.62 -3.77
C LEU A 103 -3.72 -18.31 -4.99
N LYS A 104 -4.47 -18.36 -6.08
CA LYS A 104 -3.98 -18.88 -7.35
C LYS A 104 -3.09 -17.83 -8.02
N ASP A 105 -1.93 -18.25 -8.55
CA ASP A 105 -0.99 -17.43 -9.31
C ASP A 105 -0.52 -16.16 -8.60
N ALA A 106 -0.51 -16.16 -7.27
CA ALA A 106 -0.03 -15.06 -6.47
C ALA A 106 1.44 -15.25 -6.06
N HIS A 107 2.15 -14.12 -5.91
CA HIS A 107 3.51 -14.11 -5.37
C HIS A 107 3.52 -14.72 -3.96
N PRO A 108 4.57 -15.49 -3.58
CA PRO A 108 4.65 -16.11 -2.26
C PRO A 108 4.51 -15.15 -1.07
N ASN A 109 4.93 -13.91 -1.22
CA ASN A 109 4.85 -12.89 -0.16
C ASN A 109 3.67 -11.95 -0.40
N THR A 110 2.46 -12.49 -0.47
CA THR A 110 1.25 -11.74 -0.74
C THR A 110 0.35 -11.65 0.49
N ALA A 111 -0.22 -10.48 0.69
CA ALA A 111 -1.27 -10.21 1.67
C ALA A 111 -2.50 -9.62 0.98
N VAL A 112 -3.68 -9.99 1.47
CA VAL A 112 -4.95 -9.33 1.14
C VAL A 112 -5.40 -8.56 2.36
N LEU A 113 -5.60 -7.26 2.21
CA LEU A 113 -6.04 -6.38 3.29
C LEU A 113 -7.43 -5.87 2.97
N ARG A 114 -8.40 -6.21 3.80
CA ARG A 114 -9.76 -5.69 3.77
C ARG A 114 -9.89 -4.64 4.84
N LEU A 115 -9.92 -3.39 4.44
CA LEU A 115 -9.86 -2.25 5.34
C LEU A 115 -11.18 -1.51 5.39
N SER A 116 -11.56 -1.08 6.59
CA SER A 116 -12.66 -0.16 6.83
C SER A 116 -12.14 1.05 7.61
N GLY A 117 -12.50 2.23 7.18
CA GLY A 117 -12.05 3.48 7.75
C GLY A 117 -13.02 4.06 8.77
N GLU A 118 -12.54 5.06 9.50
CA GLU A 118 -13.29 5.79 10.51
C GLU A 118 -14.54 6.48 9.95
N HIS A 119 -14.48 6.95 8.69
CA HIS A 119 -15.56 7.65 8.01
C HIS A 119 -16.32 6.77 7.01
N GLY A 120 -16.28 5.45 7.18
CA GLY A 120 -17.05 4.50 6.39
C GLY A 120 -16.43 4.09 5.06
N ARG A 121 -15.24 4.56 4.74
CA ARG A 121 -14.52 4.12 3.55
C ARG A 121 -14.10 2.66 3.66
N LYS A 122 -14.13 1.93 2.55
CA LYS A 122 -13.71 0.53 2.48
C LYS A 122 -12.85 0.32 1.25
N ILE A 123 -11.87 -0.56 1.39
CA ILE A 123 -11.04 -1.01 0.26
C ILE A 123 -10.54 -2.45 0.50
N GLU A 124 -10.39 -3.20 -0.57
CA GLU A 124 -9.64 -4.45 -0.56
C GLU A 124 -8.40 -4.31 -1.43
N VAL A 125 -7.24 -4.55 -0.85
CA VAL A 125 -5.94 -4.46 -1.50
C VAL A 125 -5.28 -5.82 -1.48
N GLN A 126 -4.87 -6.32 -2.63
CA GLN A 126 -3.95 -7.47 -2.72
C GLN A 126 -2.59 -6.94 -3.15
N ALA A 127 -1.59 -7.17 -2.31
CA ALA A 127 -0.24 -6.66 -2.53
C ALA A 127 0.82 -7.70 -2.18
N ALA A 128 1.94 -7.64 -2.89
CA ALA A 128 3.07 -8.53 -2.67
C ALA A 128 4.33 -7.73 -2.32
N SER A 129 5.14 -8.29 -1.41
CA SER A 129 6.51 -7.85 -1.20
C SER A 129 7.41 -8.56 -2.21
N ILE A 130 8.08 -7.81 -3.06
CA ILE A 130 8.87 -8.32 -4.19
C ILE A 130 10.38 -8.23 -3.98
N GLY A 131 10.80 -7.93 -2.75
CA GLY A 131 12.21 -7.85 -2.37
C GLY A 131 12.76 -6.42 -2.31
N GLY A 132 13.77 -6.22 -1.46
CA GLY A 132 14.40 -4.90 -1.30
C GLY A 132 13.50 -3.82 -0.72
N GLY A 133 12.46 -4.19 0.02
CA GLY A 133 11.46 -3.25 0.54
C GLY A 133 10.45 -2.77 -0.51
N ARG A 134 10.53 -3.26 -1.74
CA ARG A 134 9.63 -2.91 -2.83
C ARG A 134 8.35 -3.75 -2.78
N ILE A 135 7.26 -3.18 -3.28
CA ILE A 135 5.96 -3.85 -3.30
C ILE A 135 5.32 -3.77 -4.68
N LEU A 136 4.38 -4.67 -4.92
CA LEU A 136 3.52 -4.67 -6.09
C LEU A 136 2.06 -4.74 -5.64
N ILE A 137 1.26 -3.78 -6.07
CA ILE A 137 -0.20 -3.84 -5.90
C ILE A 137 -0.77 -4.64 -7.06
N ALA A 138 -1.40 -5.76 -6.74
CA ALA A 138 -1.89 -6.73 -7.73
C ALA A 138 -3.41 -6.68 -7.95
N LYS A 139 -4.19 -6.31 -6.92
CA LYS A 139 -5.64 -6.09 -7.03
C LYS A 139 -6.10 -4.94 -6.17
N LEU A 140 -7.10 -4.22 -6.66
CA LEU A 140 -7.87 -3.22 -5.92
C LEU A 140 -9.36 -3.51 -6.10
N ASP A 141 -10.06 -3.77 -4.99
CA ASP A 141 -11.50 -4.06 -5.00
C ASP A 141 -11.88 -5.13 -6.05
N GLY A 142 -11.08 -6.17 -6.15
CA GLY A 142 -11.27 -7.28 -7.07
C GLY A 142 -10.81 -7.04 -8.50
N ILE A 143 -10.40 -5.83 -8.86
CA ILE A 143 -9.88 -5.51 -10.19
C ILE A 143 -8.37 -5.77 -10.22
N GLU A 144 -7.91 -6.56 -11.19
CA GLU A 144 -6.48 -6.79 -11.40
C GLU A 144 -5.80 -5.51 -11.88
N VAL A 145 -4.74 -5.12 -11.18
CA VAL A 145 -3.91 -3.95 -11.47
C VAL A 145 -2.43 -4.36 -11.38
N ASN A 146 -1.53 -3.44 -11.70
CA ASN A 146 -0.10 -3.71 -11.61
C ASN A 146 0.64 -2.38 -11.44
N PHE A 147 0.96 -2.01 -10.20
CA PHE A 147 1.77 -0.82 -9.94
C PHE A 147 2.53 -0.95 -8.62
N THR A 148 3.61 -0.20 -8.49
CA THR A 148 4.55 -0.30 -7.35
C THR A 148 4.44 0.85 -6.35
N ALA A 149 3.75 1.93 -6.70
CA ALA A 149 3.68 3.16 -5.91
C ALA A 149 5.05 3.78 -5.56
N GLU A 150 6.07 3.58 -6.41
CA GLU A 150 7.42 4.16 -6.24
C GLU A 150 7.52 5.60 -6.76
N LYS A 151 6.63 5.99 -7.64
CA LYS A 151 6.47 7.36 -8.17
C LYS A 151 5.15 7.94 -7.69
N PRO A 152 4.95 9.27 -7.80
CA PRO A 152 3.63 9.84 -7.62
C PRO A 152 2.63 9.09 -8.49
N THR A 153 1.55 8.60 -7.89
CA THR A 153 0.58 7.73 -8.57
C THR A 153 -0.82 8.27 -8.39
N LEU A 154 -1.47 8.52 -9.51
CA LEU A 154 -2.88 8.92 -9.58
C LEU A 154 -3.71 7.71 -9.97
N ILE A 155 -4.70 7.38 -9.15
CA ILE A 155 -5.61 6.25 -9.36
C ILE A 155 -7.02 6.79 -9.52
N VAL A 156 -7.60 6.58 -10.69
CA VAL A 156 -8.94 7.08 -11.02
C VAL A 156 -9.87 5.89 -11.24
N HIS A 157 -10.86 5.76 -10.37
CA HIS A 157 -11.96 4.81 -10.55
C HIS A 157 -13.07 5.49 -11.32
N ASN A 158 -13.47 4.94 -12.47
CA ASN A 158 -14.46 5.54 -13.34
C ASN A 158 -15.41 4.50 -13.94
N VAL A 159 -16.54 4.96 -14.39
CA VAL A 159 -17.41 4.16 -15.26
C VAL A 159 -16.69 3.93 -16.60
N ASP A 160 -16.72 2.71 -17.11
CA ASP A 160 -16.07 2.37 -18.38
C ASP A 160 -16.84 2.94 -19.57
N GLN A 161 -16.57 4.21 -19.89
CA GLN A 161 -17.19 4.99 -20.94
C GLN A 161 -16.16 5.83 -21.69
N PRO A 162 -16.43 6.20 -22.96
CA PRO A 162 -15.54 7.09 -23.71
C PRO A 162 -15.36 8.45 -23.04
N GLY A 163 -14.17 9.02 -23.16
CA GLY A 163 -13.84 10.38 -22.76
C GLY A 163 -13.12 10.55 -21.43
N HIS A 164 -13.22 9.62 -20.50
CA HIS A 164 -12.57 9.78 -19.18
C HIS A 164 -11.05 9.80 -19.24
N VAL A 165 -10.45 8.95 -20.06
CA VAL A 165 -8.99 8.97 -20.28
C VAL A 165 -8.55 10.32 -20.84
N ALA A 166 -9.27 10.87 -21.81
CA ALA A 166 -8.97 12.17 -22.38
C ALA A 166 -9.08 13.31 -21.35
N GLN A 167 -10.10 13.29 -20.50
CA GLN A 167 -10.26 14.28 -19.43
C GLN A 167 -9.07 14.29 -18.46
N VAL A 168 -8.64 13.11 -18.03
CA VAL A 168 -7.54 12.95 -17.06
C VAL A 168 -6.21 13.36 -17.71
N THR A 169 -5.92 12.88 -18.89
CA THR A 169 -4.64 13.17 -19.58
C THR A 169 -4.54 14.63 -20.00
N SER A 170 -5.62 15.25 -20.41
CA SER A 170 -5.65 16.69 -20.74
C SER A 170 -5.38 17.54 -19.51
N MET A 171 -5.97 17.20 -18.36
CA MET A 171 -5.68 17.90 -17.11
C MET A 171 -4.19 17.80 -16.74
N LEU A 172 -3.59 16.63 -16.84
CA LEU A 172 -2.16 16.46 -16.54
C LEU A 172 -1.29 17.29 -17.50
N ALA A 173 -1.61 17.31 -18.78
CA ALA A 173 -0.90 18.11 -19.77
C ALA A 173 -0.97 19.61 -19.47
N GLU A 174 -2.14 20.13 -19.12
CA GLU A 174 -2.35 21.53 -18.73
C GLU A 174 -1.56 21.94 -17.49
N ARG A 175 -1.31 21.00 -16.59
CA ARG A 175 -0.54 21.21 -15.35
C ARG A 175 0.96 20.92 -15.51
N ASN A 176 1.44 20.65 -16.71
CA ASN A 176 2.84 20.28 -16.99
C ASN A 176 3.31 19.04 -16.22
N VAL A 177 2.40 18.10 -16.01
CA VAL A 177 2.70 16.82 -15.38
C VAL A 177 2.95 15.78 -16.46
N ASN A 178 4.17 15.25 -16.51
CA ASN A 178 4.54 14.23 -17.48
C ASN A 178 4.14 12.84 -16.98
N ILE A 179 3.54 12.05 -17.86
CA ILE A 179 3.11 10.68 -17.58
C ILE A 179 4.29 9.73 -17.82
N ALA A 180 4.68 8.98 -16.81
CA ALA A 180 5.66 7.92 -16.91
C ALA A 180 5.02 6.62 -17.40
N THR A 181 3.91 6.21 -16.77
CA THR A 181 3.09 5.07 -17.18
C THR A 181 1.62 5.41 -17.08
N LEU A 182 0.84 4.83 -17.96
CA LEU A 182 -0.63 4.90 -17.90
C LEU A 182 -1.18 3.53 -18.24
N GLN A 183 -1.98 2.98 -17.34
CA GLN A 183 -2.63 1.68 -17.53
C GLN A 183 -4.10 1.81 -17.18
N LEU A 184 -4.93 1.21 -18.03
CA LEU A 184 -6.38 1.18 -17.84
C LEU A 184 -6.81 -0.28 -17.64
N TYR A 185 -7.38 -0.55 -16.48
CA TYR A 185 -7.91 -1.85 -16.13
C TYR A 185 -9.43 -1.77 -15.99
N ARG A 186 -10.12 -2.83 -16.35
CA ARG A 186 -11.57 -2.89 -16.18
C ARG A 186 -12.01 -4.27 -15.69
N ASP A 187 -13.13 -4.32 -14.97
CA ASP A 187 -13.74 -5.57 -14.52
C ASP A 187 -14.42 -6.27 -15.69
N LYS A 188 -15.18 -5.51 -16.48
CA LYS A 188 -15.86 -5.96 -17.71
C LYS A 188 -16.17 -4.74 -18.58
N ARG A 189 -16.38 -4.98 -19.85
CA ARG A 189 -16.78 -3.95 -20.81
C ARG A 189 -18.07 -3.26 -20.37
N GLY A 190 -18.06 -1.94 -20.27
CA GLY A 190 -19.19 -1.13 -19.86
C GLY A 190 -19.46 -1.14 -18.35
N GLY A 191 -18.61 -1.78 -17.54
CA GLY A 191 -18.68 -1.77 -16.08
C GLY A 191 -17.83 -0.66 -15.47
N TYR A 192 -16.96 -1.04 -14.55
CA TYR A 192 -16.05 -0.12 -13.88
C TYR A 192 -14.62 -0.28 -14.39
N ALA A 193 -13.89 0.81 -14.40
CA ALA A 193 -12.49 0.85 -14.80
C ALA A 193 -11.65 1.56 -13.74
N VAL A 194 -10.36 1.25 -13.73
CA VAL A 194 -9.35 1.89 -12.91
C VAL A 194 -8.23 2.35 -13.83
N MET A 195 -7.97 3.65 -13.85
CA MET A 195 -6.77 4.21 -14.47
C MET A 195 -5.68 4.32 -13.40
N VAL A 196 -4.52 3.75 -13.65
CA VAL A 196 -3.33 3.90 -12.82
C VAL A 196 -2.31 4.69 -13.61
N ILE A 197 -1.99 5.89 -13.15
CA ILE A 197 -1.09 6.82 -13.83
C ILE A 197 0.06 7.16 -12.90
N GLU A 198 1.26 6.72 -13.28
CA GLU A 198 2.49 7.13 -12.60
C GLU A 198 3.03 8.38 -13.29
N THR A 199 3.39 9.38 -12.50
CA THR A 199 3.84 10.68 -13.02
C THR A 199 5.25 11.01 -12.58
N ASP A 200 5.95 11.87 -13.36
CA ASP A 200 7.29 12.34 -13.01
C ASP A 200 7.25 13.51 -12.04
N GLN A 201 6.17 14.27 -12.03
CA GLN A 201 5.96 15.41 -11.12
C GLN A 201 4.75 15.17 -10.25
N GLU A 202 4.66 15.91 -9.16
CA GLU A 202 3.49 15.90 -8.29
C GLU A 202 2.24 16.40 -9.03
N VAL A 203 1.10 15.79 -8.74
CA VAL A 203 -0.19 16.24 -9.24
C VAL A 203 -0.77 17.25 -8.23
N PRO A 204 -1.12 18.48 -8.67
CA PRO A 204 -1.70 19.47 -7.77
C PRO A 204 -3.02 18.98 -7.15
N GLN A 205 -3.22 19.29 -5.87
CA GLN A 205 -4.41 18.87 -5.12
C GLN A 205 -5.71 19.42 -5.71
N ASP A 206 -5.70 20.63 -6.23
CA ASP A 206 -6.87 21.22 -6.91
C ASP A 206 -7.28 20.44 -8.17
N SER A 207 -6.32 19.83 -8.84
CA SER A 207 -6.57 18.97 -10.01
C SER A 207 -7.21 17.64 -9.60
N VAL A 208 -6.78 17.06 -8.49
CA VAL A 208 -7.40 15.85 -7.92
C VAL A 208 -8.86 16.14 -7.54
N GLU A 209 -9.10 17.24 -6.87
CA GLU A 209 -10.45 17.68 -6.48
C GLU A 209 -11.36 17.97 -7.69
N TRP A 210 -10.79 18.54 -8.73
CA TRP A 210 -11.51 18.78 -9.98
C TRP A 210 -11.96 17.46 -10.64
N LEU A 211 -11.08 16.46 -10.69
CA LEU A 211 -11.42 15.14 -11.22
C LEU A 211 -12.58 14.48 -10.46
N GLU A 212 -12.58 14.60 -9.15
CA GLU A 212 -13.60 13.98 -8.29
C GLU A 212 -15.00 14.47 -8.59
N GLN A 213 -15.14 15.67 -9.16
CA GLN A 213 -16.43 16.29 -9.48
C GLN A 213 -16.98 15.92 -10.85
N LEU A 214 -16.18 15.28 -11.70
CA LEU A 214 -16.62 14.91 -13.05
C LEU A 214 -17.63 13.76 -13.03
N ASN A 215 -18.64 13.85 -13.89
CA ASN A 215 -19.60 12.77 -14.06
C ASN A 215 -18.90 11.50 -14.57
N GLY A 216 -19.20 10.36 -13.93
CA GLY A 216 -18.61 9.08 -14.27
C GLY A 216 -17.27 8.80 -13.59
N ILE A 217 -16.70 9.76 -12.89
CA ILE A 217 -15.55 9.54 -11.98
C ILE A 217 -16.11 9.18 -10.61
N ILE A 218 -15.77 8.00 -10.13
CA ILE A 218 -16.31 7.42 -8.89
C ILE A 218 -15.45 7.80 -7.71
N LYS A 219 -14.13 7.69 -7.87
CA LYS A 219 -13.14 7.92 -6.82
C LYS A 219 -11.81 8.30 -7.43
N VAL A 220 -11.11 9.24 -6.81
CA VAL A 220 -9.74 9.60 -7.17
C VAL A 220 -8.85 9.43 -5.95
N THR A 221 -7.76 8.72 -6.10
CA THR A 221 -6.73 8.54 -5.07
C THR A 221 -5.41 9.04 -5.62
N TYR A 222 -4.73 9.87 -4.88
CA TYR A 222 -3.39 10.32 -5.21
C TYR A 222 -2.42 9.90 -4.10
N ILE A 223 -1.35 9.23 -4.50
CA ILE A 223 -0.29 8.81 -3.60
C ILE A 223 0.98 9.51 -4.00
N ASN A 224 1.56 10.29 -3.08
CA ASN A 224 2.91 10.80 -3.21
C ASN A 224 3.81 10.07 -2.21
N VAL A 225 4.85 9.41 -2.71
CA VAL A 225 5.74 8.56 -1.89
C VAL A 225 6.69 9.34 -1.01
N GLU A 226 6.83 10.63 -1.25
CA GLU A 226 7.72 11.52 -0.48
C GLU A 226 7.03 12.20 0.70
N ASP A 227 5.74 11.97 0.90
CA ASP A 227 4.95 12.55 2.00
C ASP A 227 4.97 11.69 3.28
#